data_8ab043c392866bf5fb3975d5dd15b418
#
_entry.id   8ab043c392866bf5fb3975d5dd15b418
#
_cell.length_a   1.000
_cell.length_b   1.000
_cell.length_c   1.000
_cell.angle_alpha   90.00
_cell.angle_beta   90.00
_cell.angle_gamma   90.00
#
_symmetry.space_group_name_H-M   'P 1'
#
loop_
_entity.id
_entity.type
_entity.pdbx_description
1 polymer ?
#
loop_
_entity_poly.entity_id
_entity_poly.type
_entity_poly.pdbx_seq_one_letter_code
_entity_poly.pdbx_strand_id
1 'polypeptide(L)'
;MWKPGDIVAWRGIFNDRVWHVQPTIVVKDSPEELVLTLVPGTECIADENYPKGKKYGKRRWEFMDNDWTLAKYTWRTNRLLLVLEPEKYFSTIYFWNDASNEFLCYYINFQVPFKRTHCGIDTLDLELDLVIRPNMSSEWKDVDDYKMCIKAGMILPEWASEIEIAKADVLARLAGKRYPLDGSWLGWKPDPNWEPPNLPEGWDKI
;
A
#
# COMPACT_ATOMS: atom_id res chain seq x y z
N MET A 1 -0.77 -10.72 17.54
CA MET A 1 0.19 -9.68 17.10
C MET A 1 1.46 -10.37 16.63
N TRP A 2 2.01 -9.94 15.53
CA TRP A 2 3.28 -10.43 14.99
C TRP A 2 4.47 -9.79 15.71
N LYS A 3 5.64 -10.38 15.53
CA LYS A 3 6.90 -9.84 16.09
C LYS A 3 7.70 -9.13 14.98
N PRO A 4 8.54 -8.14 15.33
CA PRO A 4 9.49 -7.60 14.37
C PRO A 4 10.32 -8.72 13.74
N GLY A 5 10.43 -8.69 12.40
CA GLY A 5 11.09 -9.72 11.59
C GLY A 5 10.15 -10.82 11.07
N ASP A 6 8.92 -10.97 11.59
CA ASP A 6 7.95 -11.89 11.01
C ASP A 6 7.62 -11.49 9.56
N ILE A 7 7.41 -12.50 8.71
CA ILE A 7 7.03 -12.28 7.30
C ILE A 7 5.53 -12.44 7.16
N VAL A 8 4.88 -11.44 6.55
CA VAL A 8 3.43 -11.42 6.32
C VAL A 8 3.12 -11.02 4.89
N ALA A 9 2.01 -11.52 4.35
CA ALA A 9 1.49 -11.10 3.06
C ALA A 9 0.71 -9.79 3.20
N TRP A 10 1.06 -8.79 2.41
CA TRP A 10 0.20 -7.62 2.16
C TRP A 10 -0.55 -7.87 0.87
N ARG A 11 -1.86 -8.16 0.97
CA ARG A 11 -2.71 -8.55 -0.16
C ARG A 11 -3.71 -7.45 -0.50
N GLY A 12 -3.87 -7.20 -1.80
CA GLY A 12 -5.02 -6.51 -2.35
C GLY A 12 -6.07 -7.54 -2.78
N ILE A 13 -7.27 -7.47 -2.20
CA ILE A 13 -8.37 -8.38 -2.53
C ILE A 13 -9.42 -7.63 -3.33
N PHE A 14 -9.71 -8.12 -4.52
CA PHE A 14 -10.74 -7.59 -5.40
C PHE A 14 -11.66 -8.70 -5.89
N ASN A 15 -12.97 -8.55 -5.77
CA ASN A 15 -13.97 -9.54 -6.14
C ASN A 15 -13.65 -10.95 -5.59
N ASP A 16 -13.33 -11.05 -4.29
CA ASP A 16 -12.96 -12.28 -3.59
C ASP A 16 -11.78 -13.04 -4.21
N ARG A 17 -10.87 -12.32 -4.87
CA ARG A 17 -9.64 -12.85 -5.44
C ARG A 17 -8.46 -11.97 -5.11
N VAL A 18 -7.28 -12.56 -5.04
CA VAL A 18 -6.02 -11.81 -4.90
C VAL A 18 -5.80 -11.01 -6.19
N TRP A 19 -5.71 -9.68 -6.05
CA TRP A 19 -5.34 -8.73 -7.10
C TRP A 19 -3.84 -8.50 -7.16
N HIS A 20 -3.24 -8.34 -6.00
CA HIS A 20 -1.79 -8.28 -5.82
C HIS A 20 -1.40 -8.83 -4.45
N VAL A 21 -0.15 -9.24 -4.31
CA VAL A 21 0.43 -9.62 -3.02
C VAL A 21 1.93 -9.31 -2.99
N GLN A 22 2.35 -8.71 -1.89
CA GLN A 22 3.74 -8.44 -1.57
C GLN A 22 4.07 -9.12 -0.23
N PRO A 23 5.14 -9.95 -0.16
CA PRO A 23 5.67 -10.38 1.11
C PRO A 23 6.36 -9.20 1.79
N THR A 24 5.99 -8.92 3.02
CA THR A 24 6.52 -7.80 3.81
C THR A 24 7.06 -8.30 5.13
N ILE A 25 7.98 -7.53 5.72
CA ILE A 25 8.55 -7.81 7.02
C ILE A 25 7.88 -6.91 8.05
N VAL A 26 7.46 -7.47 9.17
CA VAL A 26 6.88 -6.70 10.28
C VAL A 26 7.96 -5.90 10.96
N VAL A 27 7.75 -4.59 11.07
CA VAL A 27 8.61 -3.66 11.82
C VAL A 27 8.06 -3.41 13.22
N LYS A 28 6.74 -3.24 13.31
CA LYS A 28 6.01 -3.04 14.56
C LYS A 28 4.58 -3.54 14.41
N ASP A 29 4.05 -4.12 15.46
CA ASP A 29 2.65 -4.51 15.56
C ASP A 29 2.11 -4.19 16.94
N SER A 30 1.13 -3.31 17.01
CA SER A 30 0.45 -2.87 18.24
C SER A 30 -1.05 -2.70 18.00
N PRO A 31 -1.87 -2.47 19.04
CA PRO A 31 -3.29 -2.16 18.87
C PRO A 31 -3.54 -0.90 18.04
N GLU A 32 -2.61 0.06 18.07
CA GLU A 32 -2.75 1.37 17.43
C GLU A 32 -2.29 1.38 15.99
N GLU A 33 -1.33 0.50 15.63
CA GLU A 33 -0.75 0.48 14.29
C GLU A 33 -0.06 -0.85 13.95
N LEU A 34 -0.02 -1.15 12.67
CA LEU A 34 0.84 -2.15 12.06
C LEU A 34 1.82 -1.45 11.11
N VAL A 35 3.12 -1.68 11.30
CA VAL A 35 4.16 -1.13 10.45
C VAL A 35 4.89 -2.26 9.74
N LEU A 36 4.87 -2.21 8.40
CA LEU A 36 5.49 -3.20 7.52
C LEU A 36 6.57 -2.57 6.66
N THR A 37 7.51 -3.36 6.19
CA THR A 37 8.49 -2.90 5.19
C THR A 37 8.58 -3.84 4.01
N LEU A 38 8.82 -3.26 2.84
CA LEU A 38 9.15 -3.96 1.62
C LEU A 38 10.50 -3.44 1.10
N VAL A 39 11.41 -4.36 0.84
CA VAL A 39 12.79 -4.05 0.43
C VAL A 39 13.04 -4.43 -1.03
N PRO A 40 13.96 -3.76 -1.73
CA PRO A 40 14.36 -4.14 -3.08
C PRO A 40 14.85 -5.58 -3.17
N GLY A 41 14.58 -6.21 -4.31
CA GLY A 41 14.88 -7.64 -4.53
C GLY A 41 13.72 -8.58 -4.20
N THR A 42 12.69 -8.09 -3.50
CA THR A 42 11.53 -8.91 -3.13
C THR A 42 10.72 -9.31 -4.37
N GLU A 43 10.43 -10.62 -4.50
CA GLU A 43 9.52 -11.14 -5.51
C GLU A 43 8.07 -10.93 -5.05
N CYS A 44 7.31 -10.18 -5.83
CA CYS A 44 5.91 -9.85 -5.61
C CYS A 44 5.04 -10.44 -6.72
N ILE A 45 3.74 -10.49 -6.51
CA ILE A 45 2.76 -10.96 -7.49
C ILE A 45 1.66 -9.91 -7.65
N ALA A 46 1.28 -9.62 -8.89
CA ALA A 46 0.17 -8.74 -9.20
C ALA A 46 -0.52 -9.21 -10.48
N ASP A 47 -1.60 -8.54 -10.88
CA ASP A 47 -2.18 -8.78 -12.19
C ASP A 47 -1.11 -8.61 -13.29
N GLU A 48 -1.21 -9.38 -14.35
CA GLU A 48 -0.19 -9.43 -15.41
C GLU A 48 0.02 -8.10 -16.15
N ASN A 49 -0.89 -7.13 -15.99
CA ASN A 49 -0.78 -5.82 -16.60
C ASN A 49 0.01 -4.83 -15.72
N TYR A 50 0.16 -5.11 -14.42
CA TYR A 50 0.92 -4.25 -13.52
C TYR A 50 2.35 -3.95 -14.01
N PRO A 51 3.14 -4.96 -14.45
CA PRO A 51 4.48 -4.70 -15.01
C PRO A 51 4.47 -3.93 -16.34
N LYS A 52 3.36 -3.97 -17.08
CA LYS A 52 3.19 -3.22 -18.34
C LYS A 52 2.97 -1.72 -18.10
N GLY A 53 2.61 -1.36 -16.86
CA GLY A 53 2.31 0.01 -16.44
C GLY A 53 1.02 0.57 -17.03
N LYS A 54 0.60 1.71 -16.48
CA LYS A 54 -0.68 2.37 -16.84
C LYS A 54 -0.86 2.70 -18.33
N LYS A 55 0.21 2.81 -19.08
CA LYS A 55 0.14 3.15 -20.52
C LYS A 55 -0.28 1.99 -21.40
N TYR A 56 0.06 0.75 -21.03
CA TYR A 56 -0.09 -0.43 -21.89
C TYR A 56 -0.93 -1.54 -21.25
N GLY A 57 -1.18 -1.47 -19.94
CA GLY A 57 -1.98 -2.43 -19.21
C GLY A 57 -3.46 -2.05 -19.20
N LYS A 58 -4.31 -3.04 -19.01
CA LYS A 58 -5.70 -2.79 -18.65
C LYS A 58 -5.79 -2.10 -17.29
N ARG A 59 -6.80 -1.26 -17.13
CA ARG A 59 -7.14 -0.62 -15.86
C ARG A 59 -8.01 -1.54 -15.03
N ARG A 60 -7.99 -1.38 -13.70
CA ARG A 60 -8.78 -2.24 -12.80
C ARG A 60 -10.27 -2.26 -13.15
N TRP A 61 -10.88 -1.13 -13.52
CA TRP A 61 -12.28 -1.09 -13.94
C TRP A 61 -12.61 -1.86 -15.22
N GLU A 62 -11.61 -2.34 -15.95
CA GLU A 62 -11.78 -3.19 -17.15
C GLU A 62 -11.80 -4.69 -16.82
N PHE A 63 -11.65 -5.05 -15.52
CA PHE A 63 -11.59 -6.43 -15.02
C PHE A 63 -12.85 -6.82 -14.21
N MET A 64 -14.01 -6.26 -14.56
CA MET A 64 -15.25 -6.51 -13.80
C MET A 64 -15.66 -7.98 -13.76
N ASP A 65 -15.26 -8.77 -14.77
CA ASP A 65 -15.60 -10.19 -14.90
C ASP A 65 -14.55 -11.14 -14.27
N ASN A 66 -13.64 -10.63 -13.43
CA ASN A 66 -12.59 -11.43 -12.79
C ASN A 66 -11.66 -12.16 -13.80
N ASP A 67 -11.38 -11.57 -14.93
CA ASP A 67 -10.63 -12.16 -16.04
C ASP A 67 -9.11 -11.89 -15.98
N TRP A 68 -8.58 -11.40 -14.85
CA TRP A 68 -7.13 -11.19 -14.71
C TRP A 68 -6.37 -12.46 -14.33
N THR A 69 -5.13 -12.53 -14.75
CA THR A 69 -4.14 -13.52 -14.33
C THR A 69 -3.04 -12.87 -13.50
N LEU A 70 -2.48 -13.64 -12.59
CA LEU A 70 -1.40 -13.17 -11.73
C LEU A 70 -0.04 -13.45 -12.35
N ALA A 71 0.87 -12.49 -12.27
CA ALA A 71 2.25 -12.60 -12.73
C ALA A 71 3.24 -12.11 -11.66
N LYS A 72 4.41 -12.71 -11.65
CA LYS A 72 5.52 -12.31 -10.77
C LYS A 72 6.19 -11.05 -11.29
N TYR A 73 6.60 -10.20 -10.37
CA TYR A 73 7.49 -9.08 -10.64
C TYR A 73 8.46 -8.87 -9.47
N THR A 74 9.58 -8.22 -9.72
CA THR A 74 10.55 -7.91 -8.67
C THR A 74 10.40 -6.44 -8.25
N TRP A 75 10.20 -6.19 -6.98
CA TRP A 75 10.32 -4.85 -6.40
C TRP A 75 11.78 -4.39 -6.45
N ARG A 76 12.11 -3.24 -7.07
CA ARG A 76 13.50 -3.02 -7.50
C ARG A 76 14.24 -1.89 -6.80
N THR A 77 13.67 -0.71 -6.74
CA THR A 77 14.50 0.51 -6.55
C THR A 77 14.34 1.19 -5.22
N ASN A 78 13.15 1.11 -4.64
CA ASN A 78 12.80 1.85 -3.45
C ASN A 78 12.56 0.90 -2.28
N ARG A 79 13.08 1.27 -1.13
CA ARG A 79 12.64 0.72 0.15
C ARG A 79 11.39 1.48 0.58
N LEU A 80 10.39 0.79 1.13
CA LEU A 80 9.23 1.43 1.72
C LEU A 80 9.01 1.00 3.17
N LEU A 81 8.39 1.89 3.94
CA LEU A 81 7.81 1.60 5.24
C LEU A 81 6.32 1.95 5.17
N LEU A 82 5.46 0.98 5.38
CA LEU A 82 4.01 1.09 5.32
C LEU A 82 3.47 1.18 6.74
N VAL A 83 2.86 2.29 7.08
CA VAL A 83 2.17 2.52 8.36
C VAL A 83 0.67 2.38 8.14
N LEU A 84 0.06 1.44 8.85
CA LEU A 84 -1.35 1.09 8.80
C LEU A 84 -1.96 1.34 10.17
N GLU A 85 -2.92 2.23 10.25
CA GLU A 85 -3.74 2.44 11.45
C GLU A 85 -5.07 1.69 11.28
N PRO A 86 -5.57 0.98 12.31
CA PRO A 86 -6.87 0.31 12.23
C PRO A 86 -7.99 1.26 11.83
N GLU A 87 -8.98 0.76 11.10
CA GLU A 87 -10.19 1.46 10.66
C GLU A 87 -9.94 2.69 9.75
N LYS A 88 -8.68 2.99 9.37
CA LYS A 88 -8.38 4.10 8.47
C LYS A 88 -8.52 3.69 7.00
N TYR A 89 -9.20 4.52 6.22
CA TYR A 89 -9.34 4.38 4.77
C TYR A 89 -8.12 4.92 4.01
N PHE A 90 -6.97 4.91 4.65
CA PHE A 90 -5.68 5.20 4.05
C PHE A 90 -4.55 4.52 4.81
N SER A 91 -3.43 4.35 4.14
CA SER A 91 -2.15 4.05 4.75
C SER A 91 -1.13 5.14 4.40
N THR A 92 -0.09 5.27 5.23
CA THR A 92 1.02 6.17 4.96
C THR A 92 2.25 5.35 4.63
N ILE A 93 2.81 5.58 3.44
CA ILE A 93 4.00 4.89 2.96
C ILE A 93 5.15 5.88 2.89
N TYR A 94 6.24 5.57 3.57
CA TYR A 94 7.50 6.30 3.41
C TYR A 94 8.31 5.62 2.32
N PHE A 95 8.83 6.37 1.37
CA PHE A 95 9.70 5.88 0.31
C PHE A 95 11.10 6.43 0.43
N TRP A 96 12.09 5.56 0.31
CA TRP A 96 13.51 5.94 0.16
C TRP A 96 14.08 5.31 -1.11
N ASN A 97 14.99 6.02 -1.74
CA ASN A 97 15.92 5.39 -2.67
C ASN A 97 16.85 4.50 -1.85
N ASP A 98 16.85 3.21 -2.10
CA ASP A 98 17.58 2.25 -1.28
C ASP A 98 19.10 2.42 -1.39
N ALA A 99 19.61 2.72 -2.59
CA ALA A 99 21.03 2.88 -2.86
C ALA A 99 21.63 4.14 -2.22
N SER A 100 20.90 5.27 -2.25
CA SER A 100 21.36 6.54 -1.68
C SER A 100 20.88 6.77 -0.25
N ASN A 101 19.92 5.98 0.23
CA ASN A 101 19.19 6.19 1.48
C ASN A 101 18.48 7.55 1.56
N GLU A 102 18.22 8.18 0.43
CA GLU A 102 17.52 9.45 0.32
C GLU A 102 16.01 9.25 0.52
N PHE A 103 15.40 10.04 1.40
CA PHE A 103 13.95 10.06 1.55
C PHE A 103 13.31 10.75 0.35
N LEU A 104 12.39 10.07 -0.32
CA LEU A 104 11.77 10.53 -1.56
C LEU A 104 10.43 11.23 -1.29
N CYS A 105 9.55 10.61 -0.51
CA CYS A 105 8.23 11.15 -0.22
C CYS A 105 7.49 10.34 0.85
N TYR A 106 6.47 10.95 1.40
CA TYR A 106 5.32 10.21 1.94
C TYR A 106 4.34 9.97 0.79
N TYR A 107 3.80 8.79 0.76
CA TYR A 107 2.77 8.40 -0.18
C TYR A 107 1.55 7.95 0.60
N ILE A 108 0.46 8.67 0.49
CA ILE A 108 -0.79 8.30 1.12
C ILE A 108 -1.58 7.49 0.11
N ASN A 109 -1.76 6.23 0.40
CA ASN A 109 -2.57 5.32 -0.39
C ASN A 109 -3.96 5.21 0.22
N PHE A 110 -4.99 5.67 -0.49
CA PHE A 110 -6.36 5.53 -0.03
C PHE A 110 -6.85 4.11 -0.33
N GLN A 111 -7.31 3.42 0.70
CA GLN A 111 -7.59 2.00 0.64
C GLN A 111 -8.71 1.63 1.63
N VAL A 112 -9.33 0.47 1.43
CA VAL A 112 -10.21 -0.12 2.43
C VAL A 112 -9.39 -0.45 3.69
N PRO A 113 -9.91 -0.23 4.91
CA PRO A 113 -9.22 -0.60 6.14
C PRO A 113 -8.73 -2.06 6.10
N PHE A 114 -7.51 -2.27 6.52
CA PHE A 114 -6.91 -3.60 6.48
C PHE A 114 -7.61 -4.57 7.44
N LYS A 115 -7.69 -5.83 7.02
CA LYS A 115 -8.16 -6.95 7.84
C LYS A 115 -7.02 -7.93 8.04
N ARG A 116 -6.83 -8.40 9.27
CA ARG A 116 -5.85 -9.45 9.58
C ARG A 116 -6.34 -10.80 9.10
N THR A 117 -5.44 -11.59 8.54
CA THR A 117 -5.70 -12.95 8.06
C THR A 117 -4.67 -13.93 8.63
N HIS A 118 -4.80 -15.19 8.27
CA HIS A 118 -3.85 -16.23 8.69
C HIS A 118 -2.43 -16.03 8.16
N CYS A 119 -2.28 -15.37 7.00
CA CYS A 119 -0.98 -15.17 6.35
C CYS A 119 -0.51 -13.70 6.32
N GLY A 120 -1.31 -12.77 6.83
CA GLY A 120 -0.96 -11.36 6.80
C GLY A 120 -2.16 -10.42 6.88
N ILE A 121 -2.26 -9.49 5.94
CA ILE A 121 -3.37 -8.53 5.87
C ILE A 121 -3.99 -8.48 4.48
N ASP A 122 -5.29 -8.24 4.46
CA ASP A 122 -6.09 -7.94 3.28
C ASP A 122 -6.52 -6.50 3.28
N THR A 123 -6.45 -5.86 2.13
CA THR A 123 -6.98 -4.52 1.88
C THR A 123 -7.42 -4.42 0.42
N LEU A 124 -7.88 -3.27 0.00
CA LEU A 124 -8.13 -2.94 -1.40
C LEU A 124 -7.74 -1.48 -1.61
N ASP A 125 -6.82 -1.26 -2.52
CA ASP A 125 -6.46 0.06 -3.03
C ASP A 125 -7.67 0.69 -3.75
N LEU A 126 -7.99 1.93 -3.43
CA LEU A 126 -9.11 2.69 -3.99
C LEU A 126 -8.66 3.74 -5.02
N GLU A 127 -7.51 3.54 -5.64
CA GLU A 127 -6.91 4.32 -6.76
C GLU A 127 -6.47 5.74 -6.44
N LEU A 128 -7.08 6.40 -5.47
CA LEU A 128 -6.70 7.77 -5.13
C LEU A 128 -5.44 7.79 -4.27
N ASP A 129 -4.52 8.69 -4.61
CA ASP A 129 -3.27 8.85 -3.87
C ASP A 129 -2.92 10.32 -3.63
N LEU A 130 -2.14 10.57 -2.54
CA LEU A 130 -1.53 11.87 -2.29
C LEU A 130 -0.03 11.70 -2.06
N VAL A 131 0.78 12.27 -2.94
CA VAL A 131 2.24 12.29 -2.77
C VAL A 131 2.64 13.57 -2.04
N ILE A 132 3.38 13.44 -0.94
CA ILE A 132 3.89 14.56 -0.15
C ILE A 132 5.42 14.53 -0.20
N ARG A 133 6.04 15.55 -0.79
CA ARG A 133 7.49 15.64 -0.98
C ARG A 133 8.21 16.05 0.33
N PRO A 134 9.53 15.89 0.42
CA PRO A 134 10.29 16.27 1.63
C PRO A 134 10.11 17.75 2.03
N ASN A 135 9.84 18.64 1.06
CA ASN A 135 9.53 20.05 1.32
C ASN A 135 8.07 20.30 1.75
N MET A 136 7.29 19.23 2.01
CA MET A 136 5.88 19.24 2.40
C MET A 136 4.92 19.75 1.31
N SER A 137 5.38 19.98 0.07
CA SER A 137 4.46 20.16 -1.06
C SER A 137 3.75 18.85 -1.39
N SER A 138 2.49 18.92 -1.77
CA SER A 138 1.68 17.74 -2.04
C SER A 138 1.03 17.78 -3.42
N GLU A 139 0.78 16.59 -3.98
CA GLU A 139 0.19 16.40 -5.31
C GLU A 139 -0.73 15.19 -5.29
N TRP A 140 -1.98 15.37 -5.70
CA TRP A 140 -2.92 14.28 -5.91
C TRP A 140 -2.54 13.45 -7.14
N LYS A 141 -2.63 12.14 -7.01
CA LYS A 141 -2.39 11.17 -8.09
C LYS A 141 -3.63 10.34 -8.37
N ASP A 142 -3.68 9.85 -9.59
CA ASP A 142 -4.66 8.88 -10.06
C ASP A 142 -6.14 9.29 -9.88
N VAL A 143 -6.38 10.63 -9.81
CA VAL A 143 -7.72 11.21 -9.62
C VAL A 143 -8.71 10.76 -10.70
N ASP A 144 -8.26 10.64 -11.95
CA ASP A 144 -9.14 10.21 -13.04
C ASP A 144 -9.43 8.70 -12.98
N ASP A 145 -8.45 7.90 -12.56
CA ASP A 145 -8.62 6.46 -12.31
C ASP A 145 -9.64 6.24 -11.18
N TYR A 146 -9.52 7.00 -10.09
CA TYR A 146 -10.49 7.00 -8.98
C TYR A 146 -11.91 7.31 -9.44
N LYS A 147 -12.11 8.39 -10.23
CA LYS A 147 -13.41 8.75 -10.78
C LYS A 147 -14.00 7.65 -11.69
N MET A 148 -13.14 7.01 -12.49
CA MET A 148 -13.56 5.91 -13.36
C MET A 148 -13.98 4.69 -12.56
N CYS A 149 -13.26 4.35 -11.47
CA CYS A 149 -13.63 3.26 -10.56
C CYS A 149 -14.97 3.51 -9.87
N ILE A 150 -15.26 4.75 -9.44
CA ILE A 150 -16.60 5.12 -8.93
C ILE A 150 -17.67 4.91 -10.00
N LYS A 151 -17.43 5.44 -11.21
CA LYS A 151 -18.38 5.31 -12.33
C LYS A 151 -18.63 3.85 -12.72
N ALA A 152 -17.62 3.00 -12.64
CA ALA A 152 -17.73 1.57 -12.93
C ALA A 152 -18.35 0.76 -11.78
N GLY A 153 -18.63 1.38 -10.63
CA GLY A 153 -19.19 0.70 -9.45
C GLY A 153 -18.19 -0.16 -8.68
N MET A 154 -16.89 0.00 -8.94
CA MET A 154 -15.81 -0.70 -8.21
C MET A 154 -15.54 -0.08 -6.84
N ILE A 155 -15.70 1.23 -6.74
CA ILE A 155 -15.67 1.96 -5.48
C ILE A 155 -17.11 2.21 -5.06
N LEU A 156 -17.51 1.60 -3.95
CA LEU A 156 -18.85 1.71 -3.42
C LEU A 156 -19.12 3.13 -2.90
N PRO A 157 -20.38 3.62 -2.92
CA PRO A 157 -20.71 4.96 -2.44
C PRO A 157 -20.29 5.22 -1.00
N GLU A 158 -20.40 4.21 -0.12
CA GLU A 158 -19.93 4.28 1.26
C GLU A 158 -18.41 4.45 1.35
N TRP A 159 -17.63 3.75 0.52
CA TRP A 159 -16.17 3.91 0.48
C TRP A 159 -15.78 5.30 -0.03
N ALA A 160 -16.48 5.81 -1.05
CA ALA A 160 -16.24 7.16 -1.55
C ALA A 160 -16.50 8.22 -0.45
N SER A 161 -17.52 8.01 0.38
CA SER A 161 -17.81 8.89 1.52
C SER A 161 -16.72 8.83 2.59
N GLU A 162 -16.23 7.64 2.91
CA GLU A 162 -15.13 7.43 3.86
C GLU A 162 -13.81 8.03 3.35
N ILE A 163 -13.55 7.97 2.03
CA ILE A 163 -12.38 8.63 1.42
C ILE A 163 -12.42 10.14 1.64
N GLU A 164 -13.59 10.81 1.53
CA GLU A 164 -13.67 12.26 1.79
C GLU A 164 -13.34 12.60 3.26
N ILE A 165 -13.75 11.75 4.21
CA ILE A 165 -13.39 11.88 5.62
C ILE A 165 -11.87 11.65 5.80
N ALA A 166 -11.33 10.61 5.17
CA ALA A 166 -9.91 10.28 5.21
C ALA A 166 -9.04 11.39 4.61
N LYS A 167 -9.46 12.00 3.49
CA LYS A 167 -8.79 13.18 2.89
C LYS A 167 -8.69 14.34 3.88
N ALA A 168 -9.78 14.64 4.58
CA ALA A 168 -9.77 15.70 5.57
C ALA A 168 -8.82 15.41 6.74
N ASP A 169 -8.78 14.16 7.24
CA ASP A 169 -7.84 13.72 8.28
C ASP A 169 -6.38 13.86 7.80
N VAL A 170 -6.06 13.36 6.61
CA VAL A 170 -4.72 13.44 6.02
C VAL A 170 -4.26 14.88 5.86
N LEU A 171 -5.11 15.77 5.32
CA LEU A 171 -4.77 17.18 5.15
C LEU A 171 -4.58 17.90 6.49
N ALA A 172 -5.38 17.56 7.50
CA ALA A 172 -5.22 18.09 8.85
C ALA A 172 -3.92 17.59 9.53
N ARG A 173 -3.53 16.32 9.29
CA ARG A 173 -2.24 15.78 9.76
C ARG A 173 -1.07 16.45 9.05
N LEU A 174 -1.16 16.67 7.75
CA LEU A 174 -0.15 17.36 6.95
C LEU A 174 0.05 18.80 7.47
N ALA A 175 -1.02 19.56 7.63
CA ALA A 175 -0.96 20.93 8.12
C ALA A 175 -0.39 21.03 9.55
N GLY A 176 -0.76 20.09 10.41
CA GLY A 176 -0.32 20.05 11.81
C GLY A 176 0.99 19.31 12.05
N LYS A 177 1.61 18.73 11.02
CA LYS A 177 2.78 17.85 11.12
C LYS A 177 2.56 16.78 12.18
N ARG A 178 1.40 16.10 12.12
CA ARG A 178 1.02 15.07 13.09
C ARG A 178 1.34 13.67 12.55
N TYR A 179 1.54 12.74 13.46
CA TYR A 179 1.79 11.34 13.14
C TYR A 179 0.75 10.78 12.12
N PRO A 180 1.20 10.00 11.12
CA PRO A 180 2.57 9.60 10.81
C PRO A 180 3.29 10.55 9.82
N LEU A 181 2.88 11.82 9.69
CA LEU A 181 3.51 12.84 8.84
C LEU A 181 4.42 13.80 9.64
N ASP A 182 4.81 13.43 10.84
CA ASP A 182 5.63 14.20 11.78
C ASP A 182 7.14 13.96 11.63
N GLY A 183 7.52 13.06 10.73
CA GLY A 183 8.91 12.71 10.49
C GLY A 183 9.48 11.64 11.44
N SER A 184 8.68 11.06 12.34
CA SER A 184 9.13 10.07 13.34
C SER A 184 9.85 8.86 12.74
N TRP A 185 9.51 8.46 11.51
CA TRP A 185 10.12 7.33 10.81
C TRP A 185 11.23 7.73 9.80
N LEU A 186 11.55 9.02 9.61
CA LEU A 186 12.54 9.45 8.60
C LEU A 186 13.93 8.84 8.80
N GLY A 187 14.33 8.63 10.06
CA GLY A 187 15.61 8.01 10.40
C GLY A 187 15.60 6.48 10.43
N TRP A 188 14.45 5.85 10.16
CA TRP A 188 14.33 4.40 10.22
C TRP A 188 15.14 3.71 9.12
N LYS A 189 15.76 2.58 9.49
CA LYS A 189 16.46 1.68 8.57
C LYS A 189 16.06 0.25 8.89
N PRO A 190 15.96 -0.64 7.88
CA PRO A 190 15.75 -2.06 8.12
C PRO A 190 16.93 -2.66 8.88
N ASP A 191 16.68 -3.73 9.62
CA ASP A 191 17.74 -4.57 10.16
C ASP A 191 18.61 -5.07 8.99
N PRO A 192 19.95 -4.91 9.06
CA PRO A 192 20.84 -5.32 7.98
C PRO A 192 20.85 -6.84 7.71
N ASN A 193 20.28 -7.62 8.62
CA ASN A 193 20.12 -9.06 8.46
C ASN A 193 18.80 -9.45 7.76
N TRP A 194 17.92 -8.50 7.49
CA TRP A 194 16.68 -8.79 6.77
C TRP A 194 16.93 -8.90 5.28
N GLU A 195 16.70 -10.09 4.77
CA GLU A 195 16.75 -10.39 3.34
C GLU A 195 15.37 -10.16 2.68
N PRO A 196 15.31 -10.01 1.34
CA PRO A 196 14.04 -9.97 0.62
C PRO A 196 13.20 -11.21 0.95
N PRO A 197 11.99 -11.02 1.54
CA PRO A 197 11.20 -12.13 2.03
C PRO A 197 10.50 -12.88 0.89
N ASN A 198 10.16 -14.15 1.15
CA ASN A 198 9.27 -14.94 0.31
C ASN A 198 7.83 -14.84 0.81
N LEU A 199 6.86 -15.07 -0.07
CA LEU A 199 5.45 -15.13 0.29
C LEU A 199 5.20 -16.26 1.31
N PRO A 200 4.46 -15.99 2.39
CA PRO A 200 4.08 -17.01 3.36
C PRO A 200 3.13 -18.04 2.72
N GLU A 201 3.10 -19.23 3.28
CA GLU A 201 2.19 -20.30 2.83
C GLU A 201 0.72 -19.83 2.91
N GLY A 202 -0.08 -20.23 1.93
CA GLY A 202 -1.51 -19.93 1.89
C GLY A 202 -1.86 -18.49 1.46
N TRP A 203 -0.88 -17.72 0.96
CA TRP A 203 -1.12 -16.35 0.46
C TRP A 203 -2.19 -16.26 -0.64
N ASP A 204 -2.41 -17.35 -1.40
CA ASP A 204 -3.36 -17.46 -2.51
C ASP A 204 -4.78 -17.88 -2.08
N LYS A 205 -4.97 -18.22 -0.80
CA LYS A 205 -6.26 -18.62 -0.24
C LYS A 205 -6.97 -17.42 0.38
N ILE A 206 -8.26 -17.26 0.04
CA ILE A 206 -9.14 -16.24 0.60
C ILE A 206 -9.91 -16.82 1.79
#